data_77b1cc197b95425a551b249ee2812639
#
_entry.id   77b1cc197b95425a551b249ee2812639
#
_cell.length_a   1.000
_cell.length_b   1.000
_cell.length_c   1.000
_cell.angle_alpha   90.00
_cell.angle_beta   90.00
_cell.angle_gamma   90.00
#
_symmetry.space_group_name_H-M   'P 1'
#
loop_
_entity.id
_entity.type
_entity.pdbx_description
1 polymer ?
#
loop_
_entity_poly.entity_id
_entity_poly.type
_entity_poly.pdbx_seq_one_letter_code
_entity_poly.pdbx_strand_id
1 'polypeptide(L)'
;MTRRLTFAVALLSAVALWPLRANGVDSVTDANEASAIVSLKAISAAQINYRLTCGNGAWAPSLVVLRTPPRKVGDGFIDASLGSSAKPEKSGFIFSVTAAHGSNKGPADCNGTPTVTNFYATAVPVPAKTGTRSFAFNQNDVICTQKGLKAPTEPFGPPAQQIKIK
;
A
#
# COMPACT_ATOMS: atom_id res chain seq x y z
N MET A 1 -32.66 -51.31 -63.07
CA MET A 1 -31.63 -51.56 -62.06
C MET A 1 -30.93 -50.22 -61.77
N THR A 2 -31.34 -49.50 -60.75
CA THR A 2 -30.83 -48.18 -60.38
C THR A 2 -30.27 -48.25 -58.96
N ARG A 3 -28.89 -48.18 -58.85
CA ARG A 3 -28.18 -48.21 -57.64
C ARG A 3 -28.14 -46.77 -57.05
N ARG A 4 -28.74 -46.56 -55.89
CA ARG A 4 -28.66 -45.29 -55.14
C ARG A 4 -27.41 -45.32 -54.27
N LEU A 5 -26.47 -44.40 -54.53
CA LEU A 5 -25.30 -44.13 -53.65
C LEU A 5 -25.77 -43.15 -52.57
N THR A 6 -25.74 -43.59 -51.32
CA THR A 6 -25.89 -42.72 -50.13
C THR A 6 -24.54 -42.20 -49.67
N PHE A 7 -24.34 -40.90 -49.77
CA PHE A 7 -23.17 -40.21 -49.19
C PHE A 7 -23.47 -39.91 -47.73
N ALA A 8 -22.72 -40.50 -46.83
CA ALA A 8 -22.72 -40.14 -45.42
C ALA A 8 -21.73 -38.96 -45.22
N VAL A 9 -22.30 -37.82 -44.82
CA VAL A 9 -21.50 -36.62 -44.41
C VAL A 9 -21.15 -36.77 -42.96
N ALA A 10 -19.90 -37.03 -42.64
CA ALA A 10 -19.37 -36.99 -41.26
C ALA A 10 -19.02 -35.56 -40.91
N LEU A 11 -19.82 -34.96 -40.01
CA LEU A 11 -19.54 -33.67 -39.36
C LEU A 11 -18.49 -33.87 -38.23
N LEU A 12 -17.24 -33.53 -38.49
CA LEU A 12 -16.22 -33.42 -37.48
C LEU A 12 -16.40 -32.07 -36.74
N SER A 13 -16.96 -32.13 -35.56
CA SER A 13 -17.01 -30.99 -34.63
C SER A 13 -15.61 -30.82 -33.97
N ALA A 14 -14.83 -29.88 -34.44
CA ALA A 14 -13.61 -29.45 -33.78
C ALA A 14 -13.96 -28.64 -32.52
N VAL A 15 -13.87 -29.26 -31.35
CA VAL A 15 -13.94 -28.57 -30.06
C VAL A 15 -12.63 -27.84 -29.87
N ALA A 16 -12.62 -26.53 -30.10
CA ALA A 16 -11.49 -25.66 -29.79
C ALA A 16 -11.36 -25.57 -28.25
N LEU A 17 -10.40 -26.32 -27.69
CA LEU A 17 -9.94 -26.14 -26.32
C LEU A 17 -9.17 -24.81 -26.24
N TRP A 18 -9.86 -23.74 -25.89
CA TRP A 18 -9.20 -22.51 -25.48
C TRP A 18 -8.55 -22.74 -24.11
N PRO A 19 -7.22 -22.50 -23.97
CA PRO A 19 -6.60 -22.57 -22.66
C PRO A 19 -7.20 -21.46 -21.78
N LEU A 20 -7.92 -21.85 -20.73
CA LEU A 20 -8.25 -20.96 -19.61
C LEU A 20 -6.94 -20.51 -19.00
N ARG A 21 -6.45 -19.35 -19.41
CA ARG A 21 -5.36 -18.67 -18.71
C ARG A 21 -5.87 -18.36 -17.30
N ALA A 22 -5.27 -18.99 -16.32
CA ALA A 22 -5.50 -18.69 -14.92
C ALA A 22 -4.92 -17.29 -14.62
N ASN A 23 -5.74 -16.25 -14.68
CA ASN A 23 -5.39 -14.88 -14.26
C ASN A 23 -5.33 -14.72 -12.72
N GLY A 24 -5.19 -15.82 -11.98
CA GLY A 24 -5.29 -15.81 -10.52
C GLY A 24 -4.15 -15.04 -9.82
N VAL A 25 -2.94 -15.02 -10.38
CA VAL A 25 -1.79 -14.35 -9.76
C VAL A 25 -1.91 -12.83 -9.91
N ASP A 26 -2.32 -12.35 -11.07
CA ASP A 26 -2.49 -10.92 -11.33
C ASP A 26 -3.58 -10.31 -10.43
N SER A 27 -4.70 -11.02 -10.23
CA SER A 27 -5.80 -10.55 -9.37
C SER A 27 -5.43 -10.44 -7.89
N VAL A 28 -4.64 -11.37 -7.36
CA VAL A 28 -4.16 -11.33 -5.96
C VAL A 28 -3.14 -10.20 -5.78
N THR A 29 -2.24 -10.02 -6.73
CA THR A 29 -1.27 -8.91 -6.74
C THR A 29 -1.99 -7.57 -6.73
N ASP A 30 -2.97 -7.38 -7.61
CA ASP A 30 -3.76 -6.14 -7.70
C ASP A 30 -4.55 -5.88 -6.41
N ALA A 31 -5.15 -6.92 -5.80
CA ALA A 31 -5.86 -6.79 -4.53
C ALA A 31 -4.94 -6.41 -3.37
N ASN A 32 -3.73 -6.99 -3.30
CA ASN A 32 -2.74 -6.65 -2.28
C ASN A 32 -2.22 -5.22 -2.46
N GLU A 33 -1.94 -4.79 -3.68
CA GLU A 33 -1.51 -3.42 -3.98
C GLU A 33 -2.61 -2.40 -3.68
N ALA A 34 -3.86 -2.70 -4.01
CA ALA A 34 -5.01 -1.87 -3.62
C ALA A 34 -5.15 -1.76 -2.10
N SER A 35 -4.99 -2.87 -1.37
CA SER A 35 -4.99 -2.89 0.10
C SER A 35 -3.84 -2.08 0.70
N ALA A 36 -2.65 -2.12 0.07
CA ALA A 36 -1.52 -1.30 0.48
C ALA A 36 -1.81 0.21 0.32
N ILE A 37 -2.41 0.61 -0.79
CA ILE A 37 -2.82 2.01 -1.03
C ILE A 37 -3.86 2.44 0.01
N VAL A 38 -4.87 1.62 0.31
CA VAL A 38 -5.88 1.92 1.36
C VAL A 38 -5.20 2.07 2.72
N SER A 39 -4.23 1.22 3.06
CA SER A 39 -3.47 1.32 4.30
C SER A 39 -2.63 2.59 4.38
N LEU A 40 -2.00 3.02 3.27
CA LEU A 40 -1.27 4.30 3.21
C LEU A 40 -2.20 5.50 3.39
N LYS A 41 -3.42 5.46 2.83
CA LYS A 41 -4.45 6.48 3.09
C LYS A 41 -4.87 6.53 4.56
N ALA A 42 -5.01 5.38 5.20
CA ALA A 42 -5.29 5.32 6.64
C ALA A 42 -4.14 5.93 7.46
N ILE A 43 -2.89 5.71 7.06
CA ILE A 43 -1.72 6.35 7.69
C ILE A 43 -1.76 7.87 7.46
N SER A 44 -2.11 8.35 6.25
CA SER A 44 -2.25 9.79 5.98
C SER A 44 -3.30 10.43 6.89
N ALA A 45 -4.50 9.86 6.96
CA ALA A 45 -5.57 10.34 7.83
C ALA A 45 -5.16 10.35 9.33
N ALA A 46 -4.45 9.29 9.77
CA ALA A 46 -3.92 9.20 11.13
C ALA A 46 -2.88 10.29 11.42
N GLN A 47 -1.97 10.57 10.49
CA GLN A 47 -0.98 11.63 10.60
C GLN A 47 -1.64 13.02 10.70
N ILE A 48 -2.64 13.31 9.87
CA ILE A 48 -3.40 14.56 9.93
C ILE A 48 -4.08 14.71 11.29
N ASN A 49 -4.77 13.68 11.75
CA ASN A 49 -5.45 13.67 13.04
C ASN A 49 -4.49 13.85 14.22
N TYR A 50 -3.36 13.12 14.20
CA TYR A 50 -2.31 13.27 15.20
C TYR A 50 -1.77 14.70 15.24
N ARG A 51 -1.43 15.26 14.08
CA ARG A 51 -0.90 16.63 13.96
C ARG A 51 -1.84 17.67 14.58
N LEU A 52 -3.16 17.51 14.37
CA LEU A 52 -4.19 18.46 14.81
C LEU A 52 -4.53 18.33 16.31
N THR A 53 -4.36 17.15 16.90
CA THR A 53 -4.89 16.85 18.24
C THR A 53 -3.85 16.56 19.31
N CYS A 54 -2.72 15.95 18.94
CA CYS A 54 -1.69 15.53 19.88
C CYS A 54 -0.27 16.01 19.49
N GLY A 55 0.02 16.12 18.19
CA GLY A 55 1.36 16.40 17.66
C GLY A 55 1.79 17.86 17.75
N ASN A 56 1.00 18.75 18.33
CA ASN A 56 1.29 20.20 18.44
C ASN A 56 1.70 20.83 17.09
N GLY A 57 1.00 20.46 16.00
CA GLY A 57 1.24 20.94 14.65
C GLY A 57 2.35 20.21 13.88
N ALA A 58 2.98 19.20 14.49
CA ALA A 58 4.02 18.37 13.87
C ALA A 58 3.54 16.93 13.67
N TRP A 59 4.34 16.10 12.99
CA TRP A 59 3.98 14.77 12.54
C TRP A 59 4.56 13.68 13.46
N ALA A 60 3.87 12.54 13.52
CA ALA A 60 4.35 11.36 14.24
C ALA A 60 5.57 10.75 13.52
N PRO A 61 6.65 10.42 14.25
CA PRO A 61 7.86 9.87 13.67
C PRO A 61 7.78 8.36 13.36
N SER A 62 6.71 7.68 13.76
CA SER A 62 6.56 6.23 13.54
C SER A 62 5.11 5.77 13.65
N LEU A 63 4.84 4.56 13.14
CA LEU A 63 3.54 3.89 13.28
C LEU A 63 3.21 3.58 14.75
N VAL A 64 4.23 3.26 15.56
CA VAL A 64 4.05 2.99 17.00
C VAL A 64 3.54 4.25 17.72
N VAL A 65 4.05 5.43 17.38
CA VAL A 65 3.58 6.71 17.94
C VAL A 65 2.14 6.98 17.50
N LEU A 66 1.79 6.72 16.23
CA LEU A 66 0.40 6.83 15.76
C LEU A 66 -0.56 5.86 16.47
N ARG A 67 -0.08 4.70 16.93
CA ARG A 67 -0.89 3.75 17.70
C ARG A 67 -1.03 4.14 19.17
N THR A 68 -0.14 4.96 19.69
CA THR A 68 -0.21 5.41 21.10
C THR A 68 -1.39 6.35 21.30
N PRO A 69 -2.32 6.05 22.22
CA PRO A 69 -3.46 6.93 22.49
C PRO A 69 -3.02 8.32 22.96
N PRO A 70 -3.73 9.39 22.57
CA PRO A 70 -3.45 10.72 23.07
C PRO A 70 -3.66 10.77 24.59
N ARG A 71 -2.66 11.32 25.30
CA ARG A 71 -2.64 11.34 26.78
C ARG A 71 -2.82 9.96 27.43
N LYS A 72 -2.48 8.89 26.67
CA LYS A 72 -2.63 7.48 27.07
C LYS A 72 -4.07 7.06 27.42
N VAL A 73 -5.04 7.74 26.85
CA VAL A 73 -6.49 7.48 27.08
C VAL A 73 -7.16 7.22 25.74
N GLY A 74 -7.99 6.18 25.68
CA GLY A 74 -8.74 5.79 24.49
C GLY A 74 -7.92 5.03 23.47
N ASP A 75 -8.26 5.20 22.19
CA ASP A 75 -7.60 4.55 21.06
C ASP A 75 -6.53 5.44 20.43
N GLY A 76 -5.53 4.79 19.78
CA GLY A 76 -4.57 5.49 18.95
C GLY A 76 -5.20 5.97 17.63
N PHE A 77 -4.41 6.71 16.86
CA PHE A 77 -4.85 7.29 15.58
C PHE A 77 -4.90 6.27 14.43
N ILE A 78 -4.27 5.11 14.62
CA ILE A 78 -4.20 4.03 13.63
C ILE A 78 -4.58 2.69 14.28
N ASP A 79 -5.09 1.77 13.46
CA ASP A 79 -5.48 0.43 13.94
C ASP A 79 -4.28 -0.40 14.43
N ALA A 80 -4.58 -1.43 15.23
CA ALA A 80 -3.55 -2.29 15.82
C ALA A 80 -2.73 -3.06 14.77
N SER A 81 -3.30 -3.38 13.60
CA SER A 81 -2.59 -4.13 12.57
C SER A 81 -1.46 -3.32 11.93
N LEU A 82 -1.66 -2.00 11.77
CA LEU A 82 -0.65 -1.08 11.25
C LEU A 82 0.24 -0.49 12.34
N GLY A 83 -0.22 -0.45 13.58
CA GLY A 83 0.53 0.12 14.70
C GLY A 83 1.25 -0.90 15.59
N SER A 84 1.23 -2.20 15.24
CA SER A 84 1.80 -3.29 16.07
C SER A 84 3.31 -3.20 16.26
N SER A 85 4.01 -2.59 15.33
CA SER A 85 5.47 -2.44 15.36
C SER A 85 5.92 -1.26 14.49
N ALA A 86 7.23 -0.98 14.46
CA ALA A 86 7.80 0.02 13.56
C ALA A 86 7.72 -0.40 12.08
N LYS A 87 7.60 -1.70 11.79
CA LYS A 87 7.51 -2.28 10.44
C LYS A 87 6.49 -3.43 10.40
N PRO A 88 5.20 -3.15 10.58
CA PRO A 88 4.16 -4.18 10.52
C PRO A 88 4.00 -4.72 9.11
N GLU A 89 3.65 -5.99 9.01
CA GLU A 89 3.22 -6.63 7.76
C GLU A 89 1.68 -6.68 7.71
N LYS A 90 1.10 -6.22 6.59
CA LYS A 90 -0.33 -6.33 6.31
C LYS A 90 -0.56 -6.54 4.82
N SER A 91 -1.42 -7.49 4.45
CA SER A 91 -1.76 -7.82 3.06
C SER A 91 -0.54 -8.01 2.15
N GLY A 92 0.53 -8.67 2.66
CA GLY A 92 1.75 -8.94 1.91
C GLY A 92 2.67 -7.72 1.71
N PHE A 93 2.45 -6.63 2.44
CA PHE A 93 3.30 -5.43 2.42
C PHE A 93 3.84 -5.13 3.82
N ILE A 94 5.09 -4.67 3.87
CA ILE A 94 5.71 -4.09 5.07
C ILE A 94 5.52 -2.58 5.00
N PHE A 95 4.95 -2.01 6.07
CA PHE A 95 4.73 -0.57 6.21
C PHE A 95 5.77 0.05 7.12
N SER A 96 6.12 1.31 6.87
CA SER A 96 6.92 2.11 7.80
C SER A 96 6.57 3.59 7.72
N VAL A 97 6.77 4.28 8.84
CA VAL A 97 6.77 5.75 8.93
C VAL A 97 8.06 6.17 9.60
N THR A 98 8.74 7.13 9.03
CA THR A 98 10.00 7.70 9.53
C THR A 98 10.01 9.22 9.34
N ALA A 99 11.00 9.91 9.89
CA ALA A 99 11.29 11.28 9.49
C ALA A 99 11.63 11.33 8.00
N ALA A 100 11.11 12.34 7.28
CA ALA A 100 11.43 12.58 5.88
C ALA A 100 12.85 13.12 5.70
N HIS A 101 13.38 13.08 4.49
CA HIS A 101 14.65 13.72 4.17
C HIS A 101 14.60 15.22 4.50
N GLY A 102 15.60 15.71 5.22
CA GLY A 102 15.65 17.12 5.67
C GLY A 102 14.66 17.48 6.78
N SER A 103 13.98 16.50 7.39
CA SER A 103 13.11 16.75 8.53
C SER A 103 13.89 17.09 9.79
N ASN A 104 13.40 18.07 10.56
CA ASN A 104 13.91 18.45 11.88
C ASN A 104 13.05 17.86 13.00
N LYS A 105 13.55 17.92 14.23
CA LYS A 105 12.73 17.66 15.41
C LYS A 105 11.63 18.72 15.53
N GLY A 106 10.42 18.28 15.76
CA GLY A 106 9.30 19.13 16.15
C GLY A 106 9.14 19.24 17.67
N PRO A 107 8.11 19.94 18.14
CA PRO A 107 7.77 20.01 19.56
C PRO A 107 7.44 18.62 20.11
N ALA A 108 7.50 18.44 21.41
CA ALA A 108 6.96 17.21 22.03
C ALA A 108 5.44 17.13 21.80
N ASP A 109 4.94 15.92 21.58
CA ASP A 109 3.51 15.65 21.45
C ASP A 109 2.78 15.69 22.80
N CYS A 110 1.48 15.44 22.81
CA CYS A 110 0.65 15.42 24.02
C CYS A 110 1.03 14.31 25.03
N ASN A 111 1.89 13.36 24.65
CA ASN A 111 2.46 12.30 25.48
C ASN A 111 3.92 12.57 25.89
N GLY A 112 4.50 13.70 25.47
CA GLY A 112 5.91 14.02 25.67
C GLY A 112 6.86 13.37 24.67
N THR A 113 6.35 12.75 23.60
CA THR A 113 7.17 12.10 22.56
C THR A 113 7.69 13.12 21.56
N PRO A 114 9.00 13.10 21.18
CA PRO A 114 9.50 13.96 20.11
C PRO A 114 8.75 13.71 18.79
N THR A 115 8.38 14.78 18.11
CA THR A 115 7.76 14.76 16.78
C THR A 115 8.76 15.12 15.68
N VAL A 116 8.31 15.13 14.43
CA VAL A 116 9.09 15.51 13.25
C VAL A 116 8.39 16.56 12.43
N THR A 117 9.13 17.45 11.76
CA THR A 117 8.55 18.51 10.93
C THR A 117 7.99 17.95 9.62
N ASN A 118 8.53 16.87 9.10
CA ASN A 118 8.08 16.17 7.90
C ASN A 118 8.23 14.66 8.10
N PHE A 119 7.31 13.88 7.56
CA PHE A 119 7.36 12.43 7.62
C PHE A 119 7.47 11.79 6.23
N TYR A 120 7.94 10.56 6.21
CA TYR A 120 8.00 9.71 5.04
C TYR A 120 7.44 8.34 5.38
N ALA A 121 6.41 7.91 4.61
CA ALA A 121 5.73 6.64 4.80
C ALA A 121 5.90 5.74 3.58
N THR A 122 6.07 4.44 3.81
CA THR A 122 6.27 3.45 2.75
C THR A 122 5.40 2.23 2.90
N ALA A 123 5.12 1.56 1.77
CA ALA A 123 4.61 0.20 1.69
C ALA A 123 5.46 -0.57 0.67
N VAL A 124 6.17 -1.61 1.13
CA VAL A 124 7.07 -2.43 0.31
C VAL A 124 6.57 -3.87 0.33
N PRO A 125 6.40 -4.54 -0.83
CA PRO A 125 5.91 -5.91 -0.87
C PRO A 125 6.92 -6.88 -0.24
N VAL A 126 6.41 -7.90 0.44
CA VAL A 126 7.21 -9.02 0.96
C VAL A 126 7.59 -9.93 -0.23
N PRO A 127 8.89 -10.29 -0.42
CA PRO A 127 9.35 -10.97 -1.63
C PRO A 127 8.64 -12.27 -2.01
N ALA A 128 8.19 -13.06 -1.04
CA ALA A 128 7.45 -14.30 -1.28
C ALA A 128 5.93 -14.11 -1.41
N LYS A 129 5.43 -12.88 -1.25
CA LYS A 129 4.02 -12.55 -1.23
C LYS A 129 3.76 -11.45 -2.25
N THR A 130 2.86 -11.69 -3.10
CA THR A 130 2.52 -10.97 -4.31
C THR A 130 2.37 -9.46 -4.19
N GLY A 131 3.25 -8.73 -4.79
CA GLY A 131 3.26 -7.30 -5.05
C GLY A 131 4.41 -6.99 -6.01
N THR A 132 4.15 -6.23 -7.05
CA THR A 132 5.14 -5.87 -8.07
C THR A 132 5.67 -4.46 -7.92
N ARG A 133 4.95 -3.64 -7.13
CA ARG A 133 5.24 -2.21 -6.93
C ARG A 133 5.40 -1.91 -5.44
N SER A 134 6.31 -0.99 -5.15
CA SER A 134 6.43 -0.34 -3.85
C SER A 134 5.82 1.05 -3.90
N PHE A 135 5.37 1.54 -2.75
CA PHE A 135 4.68 2.82 -2.61
C PHE A 135 5.33 3.66 -1.53
N ALA A 136 5.27 4.98 -1.69
CA ALA A 136 5.65 5.94 -0.66
C ALA A 136 4.82 7.22 -0.77
N PHE A 137 4.67 7.93 0.35
CA PHE A 137 4.11 9.28 0.40
C PHE A 137 4.70 10.05 1.57
N ASN A 138 4.47 11.36 1.60
CA ASN A 138 4.88 12.26 2.65
C ASN A 138 3.75 13.27 2.98
N GLN A 139 4.06 14.32 3.71
CA GLN A 139 3.11 15.37 4.11
C GLN A 139 2.38 16.07 2.95
N ASN A 140 2.79 15.89 1.70
CA ASN A 140 2.11 16.44 0.52
C ASN A 140 0.92 15.60 0.07
N ASP A 141 0.69 14.44 0.72
CA ASP A 141 -0.43 13.51 0.50
C ASP A 141 -0.55 12.98 -0.94
N VAL A 142 0.57 12.88 -1.65
CA VAL A 142 0.66 12.29 -2.99
C VAL A 142 1.36 10.95 -2.88
N ILE A 143 0.65 9.86 -3.19
CA ILE A 143 1.25 8.53 -3.23
C ILE A 143 2.03 8.36 -4.51
N CYS A 144 3.31 8.05 -4.37
CA CYS A 144 4.23 7.70 -5.46
C CYS A 144 4.45 6.19 -5.48
N THR A 145 4.64 5.64 -6.67
CA THR A 145 4.90 4.21 -6.87
C THR A 145 6.09 3.99 -7.79
N GLN A 146 6.80 2.88 -7.58
CA GLN A 146 7.78 2.35 -8.52
C GLN A 146 7.79 0.82 -8.50
N LYS A 147 8.24 0.20 -9.59
CA LYS A 147 8.36 -1.26 -9.68
C LYS A 147 9.47 -1.78 -8.76
N GLY A 148 9.24 -2.96 -8.19
CA GLY A 148 10.22 -3.68 -7.38
C GLY A 148 10.07 -3.46 -5.87
N LEU A 149 11.06 -3.95 -5.11
CA LEU A 149 11.06 -4.05 -3.66
C LEU A 149 11.69 -2.83 -2.95
N LYS A 150 11.96 -1.76 -3.68
CA LYS A 150 12.51 -0.53 -3.14
C LYS A 150 11.45 0.57 -3.21
N ALA A 151 11.14 1.20 -2.09
CA ALA A 151 10.20 2.32 -2.06
C ALA A 151 10.75 3.53 -2.84
N PRO A 152 9.86 4.34 -3.49
CA PRO A 152 10.25 5.62 -4.06
C PRO A 152 10.98 6.50 -3.04
N THR A 153 12.14 7.04 -3.38
CA THR A 153 12.94 7.90 -2.48
C THR A 153 12.57 9.36 -2.60
N GLU A 154 12.73 10.12 -1.51
CA GLU A 154 12.59 11.58 -1.54
C GLU A 154 13.88 12.29 -2.03
N PRO A 155 13.75 13.42 -2.77
CA PRO A 155 12.51 13.98 -3.28
C PRO A 155 11.89 13.09 -4.38
N PHE A 156 10.55 13.01 -4.41
CA PHE A 156 9.88 12.19 -5.41
C PHE A 156 10.09 12.73 -6.82
N GLY A 157 10.60 11.88 -7.69
CA GLY A 157 10.90 12.17 -9.09
C GLY A 157 11.11 10.88 -9.87
N PRO A 158 11.44 10.93 -11.18
CA PRO A 158 11.68 9.72 -11.96
C PRO A 158 12.70 8.79 -11.26
N PRO A 159 12.48 7.46 -11.28
CA PRO A 159 11.44 6.70 -11.99
C PRO A 159 10.09 6.57 -11.26
N ALA A 160 9.90 7.22 -10.10
CA ALA A 160 8.65 7.13 -9.37
C ALA A 160 7.50 7.84 -10.10
N GLN A 161 6.33 7.18 -10.12
CA GLN A 161 5.11 7.69 -10.72
C GLN A 161 4.12 8.10 -9.63
N GLN A 162 3.44 9.22 -9.81
CA GLN A 162 2.37 9.65 -8.90
C GLN A 162 1.07 8.88 -9.19
N ILE A 163 0.44 8.37 -8.14
CA ILE A 163 -0.90 7.83 -8.22
C ILE A 163 -1.87 8.94 -7.80
N LYS A 164 -2.67 9.43 -8.76
CA LYS A 164 -3.79 10.31 -8.44
C LYS A 164 -4.87 9.49 -7.75
N ILE A 165 -5.08 9.77 -6.48
CA ILE A 165 -6.16 9.17 -5.71
C ILE A 165 -7.40 10.03 -5.94
N LYS A 166 -8.40 9.46 -6.61
CA LYS A 166 -9.73 10.07 -6.71
C LYS A 166 -10.53 9.77 -5.45
#